data_cb3b5fa81a47edab03adf990cedc55c2
#
_entry.id   cb3b5fa81a47edab03adf990cedc55c2
#
_cell.length_a   1.000
_cell.length_b   1.000
_cell.length_c   1.000
_cell.angle_alpha   90.00
_cell.angle_beta   90.00
_cell.angle_gamma   90.00
#
_symmetry.space_group_name_H-M   'P 1'
#
loop_
_entity.id
_entity.type
_entity.pdbx_description
1 polymer ?
#
loop_
_entity_poly.entity_id
_entity_poly.type
_entity_poly.pdbx_seq_one_letter_code
_entity_poly.pdbx_strand_id
1 'polypeptide(L)'
;MKPWIEPPESSSSLYTIKNATVPMVVLSVADKTSHHTTTNCNKNASESPDVASTNSSSSKIDPYYSADRDGLVLVDITVKDGKIDRIKQSEDKEEGERNGQLGTILDAKKGVCMPTFCDIHTHVDKSHTCERSRNESGSLAGADKSCEIDEIHWTEEELTLRMEFSLKTAYAHGTSAIRTHLMSGPSQGAMTWPVFMKLREKWKGRIELQGVSLSILSFFKDEHASRNLARTVKGHKGILGAAVSCSDYGGTDFDPHTTCGDELHTLLDRVFQLAIEFELDLDFHVDENGNEESKGLLHISNAAIRNNYKGQIVCGHCCSLAAQTAENLQIILQAANRANITIVSLPLVNQWLQNRCEFGEKTPRRRGVPLLKEIATENIPICLASDNIRDQFYGYGDLDMLEVFRLSVFIAHLDRPSLGDWPKAVTTTPAQAMGLGKTHGLLKEGGAADFVLFRGRQYSELFSRSQHDRLIIRNGQWIAATVPHYDELDPILNQHALTKTQPLVENNNDKENRKTTV
;
A
#
# COMPACT_ATOMS: atom_id res chain seq x y z
N MET A 1 1.39 -4.91 -28.56
CA MET A 1 2.85 -4.89 -28.88
C MET A 1 3.38 -6.30 -28.81
N LYS A 2 4.36 -6.69 -29.65
CA LYS A 2 5.04 -7.97 -29.41
C LYS A 2 5.83 -7.87 -28.10
N PRO A 3 5.79 -8.88 -27.24
CA PRO A 3 6.60 -8.89 -26.03
C PRO A 3 8.09 -8.76 -26.39
N TRP A 4 8.87 -8.07 -25.58
CA TRP A 4 10.30 -7.85 -25.82
C TRP A 4 11.16 -9.07 -25.47
N ILE A 5 10.58 -10.03 -24.78
CA ILE A 5 11.04 -11.40 -24.60
C ILE A 5 9.88 -12.29 -25.05
N GLU A 6 10.16 -13.34 -25.80
CA GLU A 6 9.14 -14.34 -26.10
C GLU A 6 8.82 -15.10 -24.81
N PRO A 7 7.56 -15.05 -24.32
CA PRO A 7 7.21 -15.76 -23.10
C PRO A 7 7.35 -17.27 -23.30
N PRO A 8 7.57 -18.05 -22.23
CA PRO A 8 7.57 -19.50 -22.33
C PRO A 8 6.21 -19.98 -22.85
N GLU A 9 6.20 -21.03 -23.64
CA GLU A 9 4.94 -21.66 -24.02
C GLU A 9 4.15 -22.03 -22.76
N SER A 10 2.84 -21.86 -22.80
CA SER A 10 1.95 -22.11 -21.66
C SER A 10 2.00 -23.56 -21.14
N SER A 11 2.54 -24.49 -21.92
CA SER A 11 2.78 -25.90 -21.58
C SER A 11 4.15 -26.15 -20.93
N SER A 12 5.07 -25.17 -20.91
CA SER A 12 6.42 -25.37 -20.40
C SER A 12 6.43 -25.43 -18.88
N SER A 13 6.64 -26.61 -18.31
CA SER A 13 6.78 -26.81 -16.86
C SER A 13 8.18 -26.45 -16.33
N LEU A 14 9.16 -26.29 -17.20
CA LEU A 14 10.55 -25.98 -16.86
C LEU A 14 11.13 -24.95 -17.82
N TYR A 15 11.60 -23.82 -17.30
CA TYR A 15 12.34 -22.81 -18.04
C TYR A 15 13.29 -22.02 -17.13
N THR A 16 14.26 -21.33 -17.71
CA THR A 16 15.19 -20.47 -16.97
C THR A 16 15.20 -19.07 -17.55
N ILE A 17 14.97 -18.08 -16.71
CA ILE A 17 15.17 -16.67 -17.03
C ILE A 17 16.62 -16.34 -16.69
N LYS A 18 17.43 -16.06 -17.70
CA LYS A 18 18.81 -15.63 -17.55
C LYS A 18 18.93 -14.12 -17.49
N ASN A 19 19.98 -13.65 -16.80
CA ASN A 19 20.35 -12.24 -16.74
C ASN A 19 19.21 -11.33 -16.22
N ALA A 20 18.47 -11.74 -15.20
CA ALA A 20 17.51 -10.88 -14.54
C ALA A 20 18.21 -10.01 -13.49
N THR A 21 17.96 -8.69 -13.48
CA THR A 21 18.46 -7.78 -12.47
C THR A 21 17.45 -7.68 -11.32
N VAL A 22 17.83 -8.09 -10.12
CA VAL A 22 16.91 -8.19 -8.97
C VAL A 22 17.41 -7.32 -7.82
N PRO A 23 16.53 -6.55 -7.14
CA PRO A 23 16.88 -5.94 -5.88
C PRO A 23 17.21 -7.02 -4.84
N MET A 24 18.41 -7.02 -4.30
CA MET A 24 18.88 -8.05 -3.36
C MET A 24 17.95 -8.20 -2.15
N VAL A 25 17.35 -7.09 -1.70
CA VAL A 25 16.46 -7.05 -0.53
C VAL A 25 15.14 -7.81 -0.70
N VAL A 26 14.77 -8.19 -1.93
CA VAL A 26 13.59 -9.01 -2.21
C VAL A 26 13.93 -10.46 -2.53
N LEU A 27 15.23 -10.85 -2.41
CA LEU A 27 15.67 -12.23 -2.49
C LEU A 27 15.65 -12.88 -1.11
N SER A 28 15.09 -14.06 -1.01
CA SER A 28 15.22 -14.91 0.18
C SER A 28 16.14 -16.08 -0.15
N VAL A 29 17.33 -16.04 0.41
CA VAL A 29 18.30 -17.15 0.29
C VAL A 29 17.97 -18.20 1.35
N ALA A 30 17.84 -19.46 0.95
CA ALA A 30 17.68 -20.56 1.89
C ALA A 30 18.95 -20.69 2.74
N ASP A 31 18.80 -20.73 4.07
CA ASP A 31 19.90 -21.03 4.99
C ASP A 31 20.51 -22.40 4.65
N LYS A 32 21.59 -22.40 3.88
CA LYS A 32 22.37 -23.61 3.57
C LYS A 32 23.32 -24.03 4.72
N THR A 33 23.14 -23.47 5.93
CA THR A 33 24.03 -23.71 7.08
C THR A 33 23.63 -24.91 7.95
N SER A 34 23.00 -25.96 7.42
CA SER A 34 22.74 -27.19 8.20
C SER A 34 23.65 -28.40 7.85
N HIS A 35 24.86 -28.17 7.34
CA HIS A 35 25.89 -29.23 7.26
C HIS A 35 27.29 -28.63 7.44
N HIS A 36 27.62 -28.24 8.67
CA HIS A 36 29.03 -28.29 9.10
C HIS A 36 29.11 -28.80 10.52
N THR A 37 29.65 -29.98 10.61
CA THR A 37 30.16 -30.73 11.75
C THR A 37 30.84 -29.84 12.79
N THR A 38 30.41 -30.03 14.03
CA THR A 38 31.08 -29.62 15.24
C THR A 38 32.55 -30.09 15.24
N THR A 39 33.49 -29.16 15.24
CA THR A 39 34.80 -29.37 15.78
C THR A 39 35.07 -28.32 16.86
N ASN A 40 35.12 -28.82 18.10
CA ASN A 40 35.55 -28.09 19.27
C ASN A 40 36.93 -27.47 19.06
N CYS A 41 37.07 -26.19 19.39
CA CYS A 41 38.33 -25.67 19.93
C CYS A 41 38.06 -24.62 21.01
N ASN A 42 38.25 -25.04 22.24
CA ASN A 42 38.49 -24.17 23.39
C ASN A 42 39.72 -23.30 23.13
N LYS A 43 39.63 -21.99 23.46
CA LYS A 43 40.66 -21.35 24.32
C LYS A 43 40.21 -19.92 24.72
N ASN A 44 40.38 -19.71 26.00
CA ASN A 44 40.28 -18.47 26.77
C ASN A 44 41.15 -17.35 26.23
N ALA A 45 40.69 -16.12 26.31
CA ALA A 45 41.47 -14.96 26.72
C ALA A 45 40.55 -13.76 27.04
N SER A 46 40.89 -13.14 28.11
CA SER A 46 40.35 -12.04 28.90
C SER A 46 40.37 -10.67 28.24
N GLU A 47 39.33 -9.89 28.58
CA GLU A 47 39.32 -8.45 28.95
C GLU A 47 39.82 -7.36 28.00
N SER A 48 38.96 -6.39 27.64
CA SER A 48 38.73 -5.11 28.33
C SER A 48 37.70 -4.27 27.60
N PRO A 49 36.98 -3.32 28.24
CA PRO A 49 35.87 -2.60 27.63
C PRO A 49 36.33 -1.25 27.05
N ASP A 50 36.02 -0.99 25.80
CA ASP A 50 36.07 0.36 25.31
C ASP A 50 35.06 0.62 24.17
N VAL A 51 34.31 1.72 24.38
CA VAL A 51 33.64 2.60 23.41
C VAL A 51 32.49 1.98 22.62
N ALA A 52 31.29 2.39 23.02
CA ALA A 52 30.06 2.27 22.30
C ALA A 52 30.16 2.87 20.87
N SER A 53 30.27 2.01 19.88
CA SER A 53 30.01 2.32 18.50
C SER A 53 28.54 2.03 18.22
N THR A 54 27.80 3.06 17.84
CA THR A 54 26.42 3.01 17.36
C THR A 54 26.30 1.98 16.24
N ASN A 55 25.68 0.87 16.54
CA ASN A 55 25.35 -0.16 15.55
C ASN A 55 24.23 0.37 14.64
N SER A 56 24.62 0.94 13.50
CA SER A 56 23.75 0.93 12.33
C SER A 56 23.45 -0.54 11.98
N SER A 57 22.19 -0.93 11.94
CA SER A 57 21.74 -2.24 11.48
C SER A 57 22.07 -2.38 9.99
N SER A 58 23.32 -2.66 9.66
CA SER A 58 23.68 -3.13 8.33
C SER A 58 23.03 -4.50 8.16
N SER A 59 22.06 -4.62 7.25
CA SER A 59 21.60 -5.91 6.73
C SER A 59 22.86 -6.74 6.42
N LYS A 60 22.97 -7.94 7.02
CA LYS A 60 24.07 -8.85 6.72
C LYS A 60 24.03 -9.10 5.20
N ILE A 61 25.00 -8.53 4.48
CA ILE A 61 25.18 -8.76 3.05
C ILE A 61 25.41 -10.27 2.92
N ASP A 62 24.53 -10.94 2.15
CA ASP A 62 24.69 -12.35 1.87
C ASP A 62 26.00 -12.53 1.07
N PRO A 63 26.95 -13.33 1.56
CA PRO A 63 28.25 -13.51 0.91
C PRO A 63 28.15 -14.16 -0.48
N TYR A 64 26.96 -14.64 -0.88
CA TYR A 64 26.74 -15.32 -2.16
C TYR A 64 26.38 -14.40 -3.32
N TYR A 65 26.01 -13.13 -3.08
CA TYR A 65 25.64 -12.19 -4.15
C TYR A 65 26.48 -10.91 -4.09
N SER A 66 27.00 -10.51 -5.26
CA SER A 66 27.66 -9.21 -5.43
C SER A 66 26.65 -8.21 -5.95
N ALA A 67 26.18 -7.32 -5.08
CA ALA A 67 25.26 -6.25 -5.44
C ALA A 67 26.02 -5.00 -5.93
N ASP A 68 25.41 -4.25 -6.83
CA ASP A 68 25.88 -2.93 -7.19
C ASP A 68 25.59 -1.88 -6.07
N ARG A 69 25.92 -0.62 -6.35
CA ARG A 69 25.72 0.50 -5.41
C ARG A 69 24.26 0.67 -4.97
N ASP A 70 23.30 0.35 -5.82
CA ASP A 70 21.88 0.50 -5.58
C ASP A 70 21.23 -0.78 -5.05
N GLY A 71 22.04 -1.80 -4.72
CA GLY A 71 21.57 -3.07 -4.18
C GLY A 71 21.00 -4.02 -5.23
N LEU A 72 21.32 -3.83 -6.51
CA LEU A 72 20.88 -4.69 -7.60
C LEU A 72 21.90 -5.82 -7.83
N VAL A 73 21.39 -7.03 -8.04
CA VAL A 73 22.18 -8.22 -8.35
C VAL A 73 21.70 -8.83 -9.66
N LEU A 74 22.61 -9.40 -10.44
CA LEU A 74 22.29 -10.11 -11.67
C LEU A 74 22.16 -11.60 -11.36
N VAL A 75 20.99 -12.18 -11.65
CA VAL A 75 20.68 -13.60 -11.33
C VAL A 75 20.03 -14.33 -12.49
N ASP A 76 20.16 -15.65 -12.46
CA ASP A 76 19.39 -16.59 -13.27
C ASP A 76 18.33 -17.24 -12.37
N ILE A 77 17.07 -17.25 -12.84
CA ILE A 77 15.92 -17.80 -12.13
C ILE A 77 15.39 -19.00 -12.90
N THR A 78 15.50 -20.19 -12.32
CA THR A 78 14.91 -21.41 -12.88
C THR A 78 13.52 -21.60 -12.28
N VAL A 79 12.54 -21.78 -13.15
CA VAL A 79 11.14 -22.04 -12.79
C VAL A 79 10.80 -23.46 -13.18
N LYS A 80 10.20 -24.20 -12.25
CA LYS A 80 9.73 -25.56 -12.46
C LYS A 80 8.37 -25.75 -11.79
N ASP A 81 7.41 -26.28 -12.56
CA ASP A 81 6.06 -26.59 -12.08
C ASP A 81 5.39 -25.43 -11.32
N GLY A 82 5.54 -24.22 -11.85
CA GLY A 82 4.94 -23.00 -11.27
C GLY A 82 5.69 -22.38 -10.08
N LYS A 83 6.81 -22.98 -9.68
CA LYS A 83 7.63 -22.54 -8.54
C LYS A 83 9.03 -22.10 -8.98
N ILE A 84 9.64 -21.24 -8.20
CA ILE A 84 11.06 -20.94 -8.33
C ILE A 84 11.84 -22.15 -7.80
N ASP A 85 12.48 -22.89 -8.72
CA ASP A 85 13.29 -24.07 -8.37
C ASP A 85 14.67 -23.65 -7.87
N ARG A 86 15.27 -22.66 -8.54
CA ARG A 86 16.62 -22.16 -8.20
C ARG A 86 16.78 -20.69 -8.54
N ILE A 87 17.55 -19.99 -7.71
CA ILE A 87 18.10 -18.66 -8.00
C ILE A 87 19.62 -18.74 -7.82
N LYS A 88 20.36 -18.31 -8.84
CA LYS A 88 21.83 -18.23 -8.76
C LYS A 88 22.33 -16.91 -9.35
N GLN A 89 23.46 -16.42 -8.88
CA GLN A 89 24.12 -15.28 -9.52
C GLN A 89 24.49 -15.65 -10.96
N SER A 90 24.19 -14.75 -11.90
CA SER A 90 24.60 -14.93 -13.29
C SER A 90 26.11 -14.78 -13.40
N GLU A 91 26.76 -15.71 -14.10
CA GLU A 91 28.18 -15.64 -14.41
C GLU A 91 28.37 -15.13 -15.84
N ASP A 92 29.32 -14.22 -16.06
CA ASP A 92 29.64 -13.65 -17.40
C ASP A 92 30.23 -14.69 -18.37
N LYS A 93 30.46 -15.92 -17.93
CA LYS A 93 31.00 -17.01 -18.77
C LYS A 93 29.86 -17.88 -19.25
N GLU A 94 29.79 -18.03 -20.59
CA GLU A 94 29.10 -19.15 -21.24
C GLU A 94 29.71 -20.47 -20.70
N GLU A 95 29.21 -20.97 -19.57
CA GLU A 95 29.44 -22.36 -19.21
C GLU A 95 28.75 -23.18 -20.28
N GLY A 96 29.59 -23.92 -21.04
CA GLY A 96 29.14 -24.83 -22.05
C GLY A 96 28.00 -25.70 -21.53
N GLU A 97 26.96 -25.75 -22.32
CA GLU A 97 25.71 -26.48 -22.15
C GLU A 97 25.93 -27.82 -21.42
N ARG A 98 25.70 -27.85 -20.11
CA ARG A 98 25.34 -29.09 -19.43
C ARG A 98 23.89 -29.39 -19.81
N ASN A 99 23.80 -30.14 -20.91
CA ASN A 99 22.54 -30.53 -21.54
C ASN A 99 21.50 -31.02 -20.54
N GLY A 100 20.29 -30.48 -20.63
CA GLY A 100 19.04 -31.11 -20.20
C GLY A 100 18.39 -30.61 -18.90
N GLN A 101 19.05 -29.77 -18.10
CA GLN A 101 18.50 -29.34 -16.79
C GLN A 101 17.88 -27.92 -16.73
N LEU A 102 17.98 -27.13 -17.79
CA LEU A 102 17.57 -25.72 -17.76
C LEU A 102 16.23 -25.46 -18.45
N GLY A 103 15.69 -26.40 -19.19
CA GLY A 103 14.48 -26.19 -20.00
C GLY A 103 14.65 -25.09 -21.05
N THR A 104 13.56 -24.40 -21.40
CA THR A 104 13.60 -23.24 -22.31
C THR A 104 14.35 -22.08 -21.65
N ILE A 105 15.29 -21.45 -22.36
CA ILE A 105 16.04 -20.31 -21.86
C ILE A 105 15.43 -19.01 -22.39
N LEU A 106 15.16 -18.09 -21.48
CA LEU A 106 14.65 -16.74 -21.75
C LEU A 106 15.68 -15.73 -21.25
N ASP A 107 16.23 -14.90 -22.12
CA ASP A 107 17.20 -13.87 -21.71
C ASP A 107 16.47 -12.59 -21.32
N ALA A 108 16.51 -12.24 -20.02
CA ALA A 108 15.95 -11.00 -19.49
C ALA A 108 16.73 -9.74 -19.92
N LYS A 109 17.84 -9.87 -20.65
CA LYS A 109 18.64 -8.74 -21.14
C LYS A 109 18.99 -7.73 -20.06
N LYS A 110 19.25 -8.22 -18.88
CA LYS A 110 19.49 -7.43 -17.64
C LYS A 110 18.28 -6.62 -17.17
N GLY A 111 17.07 -6.89 -17.65
CA GLY A 111 15.85 -6.23 -17.23
C GLY A 111 15.58 -6.45 -15.74
N VAL A 112 15.02 -5.41 -15.06
CA VAL A 112 14.68 -5.50 -13.63
C VAL A 112 13.56 -6.52 -13.44
N CYS A 113 13.75 -7.41 -12.47
CA CYS A 113 12.78 -8.40 -12.03
C CYS A 113 12.43 -8.12 -10.57
N MET A 114 11.15 -7.93 -10.29
CA MET A 114 10.64 -7.74 -8.92
C MET A 114 9.59 -8.82 -8.61
N PRO A 115 9.42 -9.21 -7.34
CA PRO A 115 8.21 -9.95 -6.96
C PRO A 115 6.97 -9.19 -7.39
N THR A 116 5.85 -9.88 -7.56
CA THR A 116 4.56 -9.20 -7.71
C THR A 116 4.29 -8.27 -6.52
N PHE A 117 3.63 -7.16 -6.78
CA PHE A 117 3.38 -6.12 -5.80
C PHE A 117 2.30 -6.49 -4.79
N CYS A 118 2.38 -5.87 -3.61
CA CYS A 118 1.34 -5.88 -2.59
C CYS A 118 0.89 -4.44 -2.33
N ASP A 119 -0.39 -4.16 -2.52
CA ASP A 119 -0.99 -2.86 -2.28
C ASP A 119 -1.84 -2.92 -1.00
N ILE A 120 -1.29 -2.39 0.09
CA ILE A 120 -1.84 -2.57 1.43
C ILE A 120 -2.92 -1.56 1.80
N HIS A 121 -3.17 -0.54 0.97
CA HIS A 121 -4.15 0.50 1.28
C HIS A 121 -4.80 1.03 0.00
N THR A 122 -6.05 0.65 -0.22
CA THR A 122 -6.87 1.06 -1.36
C THR A 122 -8.32 1.33 -0.95
N HIS A 123 -9.09 1.94 -1.86
CA HIS A 123 -10.53 2.20 -1.70
C HIS A 123 -11.31 1.80 -2.96
N VAL A 124 -11.32 0.48 -3.25
CA VAL A 124 -11.95 0.00 -4.49
C VAL A 124 -13.48 0.10 -4.51
N ASP A 125 -14.12 0.26 -3.36
CA ASP A 125 -15.57 0.46 -3.25
C ASP A 125 -16.02 1.86 -3.65
N LYS A 126 -15.15 2.88 -3.54
CA LYS A 126 -15.41 4.26 -3.99
C LYS A 126 -14.89 4.54 -5.40
N SER A 127 -14.10 3.63 -5.98
CA SER A 127 -13.38 3.85 -7.23
C SER A 127 -14.28 4.23 -8.40
N HIS A 128 -13.74 5.02 -9.35
CA HIS A 128 -14.36 5.39 -10.61
C HIS A 128 -15.67 6.18 -10.50
N THR A 129 -15.82 7.00 -9.46
CA THR A 129 -17.00 7.86 -9.23
C THR A 129 -16.72 9.34 -9.44
N CYS A 130 -15.47 9.75 -9.69
CA CYS A 130 -15.07 11.16 -9.82
C CYS A 130 -15.78 11.92 -10.93
N GLU A 131 -16.18 11.27 -12.02
CA GLU A 131 -16.88 11.93 -13.12
C GLU A 131 -18.35 12.26 -12.78
N ARG A 132 -18.93 11.49 -11.88
CA ARG A 132 -20.30 11.62 -11.44
C ARG A 132 -20.44 12.61 -10.28
N SER A 133 -19.50 12.58 -9.36
CA SER A 133 -19.52 13.38 -8.13
C SER A 133 -18.12 13.96 -7.87
N ARG A 134 -17.89 15.19 -8.36
CA ARG A 134 -16.58 15.85 -8.27
C ARG A 134 -16.39 16.53 -6.92
N ASN A 135 -15.17 16.52 -6.42
CA ASN A 135 -14.75 17.35 -5.30
C ASN A 135 -14.42 18.76 -5.80
N GLU A 136 -15.43 19.63 -5.87
CA GLU A 136 -15.29 21.00 -6.38
C GLU A 136 -14.39 21.88 -5.49
N SER A 137 -14.43 21.68 -4.17
CA SER A 137 -13.59 22.44 -3.24
C SER A 137 -12.12 22.00 -3.24
N GLY A 138 -11.85 20.76 -3.64
CA GLY A 138 -10.53 20.16 -3.60
C GLY A 138 -10.01 19.88 -2.18
N SER A 139 -10.83 20.07 -1.13
CA SER A 139 -10.48 19.78 0.26
C SER A 139 -10.87 18.36 0.67
N LEU A 140 -10.32 17.85 1.77
CA LEU A 140 -10.72 16.57 2.36
C LEU A 140 -12.21 16.56 2.73
N ALA A 141 -12.68 17.59 3.43
CA ALA A 141 -14.10 17.74 3.78
C ALA A 141 -15.01 17.83 2.54
N GLY A 142 -14.53 18.43 1.44
CA GLY A 142 -15.25 18.44 0.18
C GLY A 142 -15.31 17.07 -0.48
N ALA A 143 -14.26 16.26 -0.35
CA ALA A 143 -14.24 14.87 -0.81
C ALA A 143 -15.26 14.03 -0.04
N ASP A 144 -15.28 14.13 1.30
CA ASP A 144 -16.25 13.43 2.16
C ASP A 144 -17.68 13.76 1.75
N LYS A 145 -18.00 15.06 1.66
CA LYS A 145 -19.33 15.50 1.26
C LYS A 145 -19.73 15.01 -0.14
N SER A 146 -18.81 15.04 -1.09
CA SER A 146 -19.07 14.56 -2.44
C SER A 146 -19.26 13.04 -2.48
N CYS A 147 -18.55 12.31 -1.62
CA CYS A 147 -18.71 10.87 -1.44
C CYS A 147 -20.10 10.53 -0.87
N GLU A 148 -20.54 11.23 0.19
CA GLU A 148 -21.89 11.07 0.76
C GLU A 148 -23.01 11.30 -0.28
N ILE A 149 -22.84 12.30 -1.14
CA ILE A 149 -23.79 12.55 -2.24
C ILE A 149 -23.78 11.39 -3.24
N ASP A 150 -22.62 10.78 -3.49
CA ASP A 150 -22.47 9.68 -4.45
C ASP A 150 -23.08 8.38 -3.94
N GLU A 151 -23.04 8.12 -2.64
CA GLU A 151 -23.50 6.89 -2.01
C GLU A 151 -24.95 6.54 -2.30
N ILE A 152 -25.80 7.53 -2.56
CA ILE A 152 -27.21 7.31 -2.93
C ILE A 152 -27.40 6.52 -4.23
N HIS A 153 -26.35 6.46 -5.05
CA HIS A 153 -26.34 5.76 -6.33
C HIS A 153 -25.77 4.35 -6.24
N TRP A 154 -25.24 3.95 -5.09
CA TRP A 154 -24.59 2.65 -4.96
C TRP A 154 -25.61 1.52 -4.99
N THR A 155 -25.34 0.54 -5.83
CA THR A 155 -26.03 -0.75 -5.90
C THR A 155 -25.01 -1.90 -5.86
N GLU A 156 -25.46 -3.12 -5.60
CA GLU A 156 -24.56 -4.29 -5.63
C GLU A 156 -23.93 -4.48 -7.03
N GLU A 157 -24.69 -4.24 -8.10
CA GLU A 157 -24.22 -4.35 -9.48
C GLU A 157 -23.14 -3.32 -9.78
N GLU A 158 -23.39 -2.08 -9.39
CA GLU A 158 -22.46 -0.98 -9.59
C GLU A 158 -21.17 -1.17 -8.80
N LEU A 159 -21.27 -1.47 -7.52
CA LEU A 159 -20.11 -1.79 -6.68
C LEU A 159 -19.29 -2.95 -7.25
N THR A 160 -19.97 -4.02 -7.68
CA THR A 160 -19.32 -5.18 -8.29
C THR A 160 -18.53 -4.78 -9.53
N LEU A 161 -19.12 -3.95 -10.41
CA LEU A 161 -18.48 -3.52 -11.65
C LEU A 161 -17.23 -2.66 -11.39
N ARG A 162 -17.36 -1.63 -10.53
CA ARG A 162 -16.25 -0.71 -10.19
C ARG A 162 -15.10 -1.41 -9.48
N MET A 163 -15.44 -2.21 -8.47
CA MET A 163 -14.44 -2.98 -7.72
C MET A 163 -13.74 -4.00 -8.63
N GLU A 164 -14.48 -4.72 -9.47
CA GLU A 164 -13.87 -5.70 -10.38
C GLU A 164 -13.01 -5.04 -11.46
N PHE A 165 -13.41 -3.87 -11.98
CA PHE A 165 -12.58 -3.08 -12.90
C PHE A 165 -11.23 -2.73 -12.25
N SER A 166 -11.25 -2.25 -11.01
CA SER A 166 -10.05 -1.93 -10.22
C SER A 166 -9.16 -3.17 -10.02
N LEU A 167 -9.75 -4.33 -9.72
CA LEU A 167 -8.99 -5.58 -9.56
C LEU A 167 -8.35 -6.07 -10.88
N LYS A 168 -9.06 -5.93 -12.02
CA LYS A 168 -8.50 -6.23 -13.34
C LYS A 168 -7.29 -5.33 -13.63
N THR A 169 -7.41 -4.05 -13.32
CA THR A 169 -6.35 -3.05 -13.52
C THR A 169 -5.12 -3.39 -12.68
N ALA A 170 -5.28 -3.60 -11.37
CA ALA A 170 -4.19 -3.97 -10.48
C ALA A 170 -3.49 -5.28 -10.90
N TYR A 171 -4.27 -6.28 -11.32
CA TYR A 171 -3.73 -7.55 -11.81
C TYR A 171 -2.91 -7.37 -13.08
N ALA A 172 -3.38 -6.53 -14.01
CA ALA A 172 -2.68 -6.20 -15.24
C ALA A 172 -1.39 -5.39 -14.99
N HIS A 173 -1.26 -4.73 -13.83
CA HIS A 173 -0.04 -4.05 -13.39
C HIS A 173 0.90 -4.94 -12.57
N GLY A 174 0.50 -6.18 -12.23
CA GLY A 174 1.36 -7.14 -11.53
C GLY A 174 1.17 -7.16 -10.03
N THR A 175 0.06 -6.65 -9.51
CA THR A 175 -0.31 -6.74 -8.09
C THR A 175 -0.94 -8.10 -7.80
N SER A 176 -0.51 -8.74 -6.71
CA SER A 176 -0.97 -10.08 -6.28
C SER A 176 -1.69 -10.08 -4.94
N ALA A 177 -1.61 -9.01 -4.17
CA ALA A 177 -2.32 -8.85 -2.91
C ALA A 177 -2.81 -7.40 -2.76
N ILE A 178 -4.06 -7.23 -2.34
CA ILE A 178 -4.70 -5.94 -2.12
C ILE A 178 -5.41 -5.94 -0.77
N ARG A 179 -5.17 -4.90 0.02
CA ARG A 179 -6.00 -4.55 1.17
C ARG A 179 -6.82 -3.33 0.81
N THR A 180 -8.15 -3.41 0.99
CA THR A 180 -9.06 -2.30 0.67
C THR A 180 -9.89 -1.92 1.88
N HIS A 181 -10.04 -0.62 2.09
CA HIS A 181 -10.93 -0.05 3.10
C HIS A 181 -12.33 0.03 2.52
N LEU A 182 -13.30 -0.51 3.25
CA LEU A 182 -14.70 -0.62 2.84
C LEU A 182 -15.56 0.32 3.68
N MET A 183 -16.31 1.19 3.05
CA MET A 183 -17.31 2.00 3.74
C MET A 183 -18.22 1.10 4.56
N SER A 184 -18.19 1.27 5.88
CA SER A 184 -18.80 0.34 6.84
C SER A 184 -19.84 0.99 7.75
N GLY A 185 -20.37 2.13 7.35
CA GLY A 185 -21.59 2.69 7.93
C GLY A 185 -22.77 1.72 7.82
N PRO A 186 -23.86 1.91 8.58
CA PRO A 186 -24.97 0.95 8.64
C PRO A 186 -25.57 0.58 7.28
N SER A 187 -25.74 1.55 6.38
CA SER A 187 -26.29 1.33 5.02
C SER A 187 -25.22 0.79 4.07
N GLN A 188 -24.05 1.42 4.04
CA GLN A 188 -22.96 1.08 3.13
C GLN A 188 -22.39 -0.31 3.44
N GLY A 189 -22.12 -0.59 4.72
CA GLY A 189 -21.55 -1.86 5.15
C GLY A 189 -22.43 -3.07 4.82
N ALA A 190 -23.75 -2.90 4.85
CA ALA A 190 -24.70 -3.94 4.46
C ALA A 190 -24.56 -4.32 2.96
N MET A 191 -24.00 -3.47 2.13
CA MET A 191 -23.82 -3.67 0.69
C MET A 191 -22.36 -3.98 0.32
N THR A 192 -21.40 -3.20 0.84
CA THR A 192 -19.98 -3.30 0.46
C THR A 192 -19.36 -4.64 0.86
N TRP A 193 -19.62 -5.11 2.09
CA TRP A 193 -19.06 -6.37 2.57
C TRP A 193 -19.53 -7.61 1.79
N PRO A 194 -20.83 -7.80 1.48
CA PRO A 194 -21.28 -8.90 0.64
C PRO A 194 -20.66 -8.88 -0.77
N VAL A 195 -20.57 -7.72 -1.42
CA VAL A 195 -19.93 -7.59 -2.73
C VAL A 195 -18.44 -7.93 -2.65
N PHE A 196 -17.74 -7.39 -1.66
CA PHE A 196 -16.33 -7.69 -1.41
C PHE A 196 -16.12 -9.21 -1.24
N MET A 197 -16.97 -9.90 -0.47
CA MET A 197 -16.84 -11.34 -0.24
C MET A 197 -17.04 -12.14 -1.53
N LYS A 198 -18.00 -11.76 -2.37
CA LYS A 198 -18.22 -12.37 -3.70
C LYS A 198 -16.97 -12.21 -4.57
N LEU A 199 -16.39 -11.01 -4.60
CA LEU A 199 -15.19 -10.71 -5.38
C LEU A 199 -13.95 -11.41 -4.83
N ARG A 200 -13.79 -11.47 -3.51
CA ARG A 200 -12.67 -12.20 -2.88
C ARG A 200 -12.65 -13.67 -3.29
N GLU A 201 -13.79 -14.35 -3.31
CA GLU A 201 -13.86 -15.74 -3.78
C GLU A 201 -13.63 -15.85 -5.29
N LYS A 202 -14.19 -14.92 -6.10
CA LYS A 202 -14.01 -14.88 -7.56
C LYS A 202 -12.55 -14.66 -7.96
N TRP A 203 -11.80 -13.86 -7.20
CA TRP A 203 -10.42 -13.48 -7.50
C TRP A 203 -9.36 -14.34 -6.81
N LYS A 204 -9.78 -15.31 -6.02
CA LYS A 204 -8.91 -16.25 -5.33
C LYS A 204 -7.90 -16.92 -6.27
N GLY A 205 -6.63 -16.95 -5.86
CA GLY A 205 -5.50 -17.45 -6.67
C GLY A 205 -4.97 -16.45 -7.71
N ARG A 206 -5.66 -15.32 -7.94
CA ARG A 206 -5.17 -14.21 -8.76
C ARG A 206 -4.71 -13.04 -7.91
N ILE A 207 -5.58 -12.54 -7.06
CA ILE A 207 -5.29 -11.50 -6.08
C ILE A 207 -5.77 -11.97 -4.72
N GLU A 208 -4.91 -11.91 -3.71
CA GLU A 208 -5.31 -12.09 -2.31
C GLU A 208 -5.97 -10.79 -1.81
N LEU A 209 -7.25 -10.86 -1.41
CA LEU A 209 -8.03 -9.70 -1.01
C LEU A 209 -8.27 -9.66 0.50
N GLN A 210 -7.94 -8.53 1.12
CA GLN A 210 -8.24 -8.21 2.52
C GLN A 210 -9.14 -6.98 2.60
N GLY A 211 -10.20 -7.06 3.42
CA GLY A 211 -11.11 -5.95 3.68
C GLY A 211 -10.87 -5.36 5.06
N VAL A 212 -10.84 -4.04 5.14
CA VAL A 212 -10.77 -3.25 6.38
C VAL A 212 -12.09 -2.50 6.52
N SER A 213 -12.69 -2.47 7.71
CA SER A 213 -13.83 -1.58 7.94
C SER A 213 -13.37 -0.13 7.96
N LEU A 214 -14.06 0.75 7.23
CA LEU A 214 -13.81 2.19 7.30
C LEU A 214 -14.96 2.87 8.02
N SER A 215 -14.66 3.43 9.20
CA SER A 215 -15.59 4.22 10.02
C SER A 215 -14.79 5.33 10.71
N ILE A 216 -15.42 6.47 10.91
CA ILE A 216 -14.80 7.57 11.70
C ILE A 216 -14.72 7.17 13.17
N LEU A 217 -13.75 7.75 13.91
CA LEU A 217 -13.54 7.39 15.32
C LEU A 217 -14.79 7.65 16.20
N SER A 218 -15.54 8.71 15.90
CA SER A 218 -16.77 9.04 16.63
C SER A 218 -17.88 7.98 16.51
N PHE A 219 -17.86 7.14 15.48
CA PHE A 219 -18.76 5.98 15.34
C PHE A 219 -18.68 5.04 16.55
N PHE A 220 -17.50 4.95 17.17
CA PHE A 220 -17.26 4.10 18.33
C PHE A 220 -17.86 4.64 19.65
N LYS A 221 -18.56 5.81 19.62
CA LYS A 221 -19.38 6.28 20.75
C LYS A 221 -20.55 5.35 21.02
N ASP A 222 -21.16 4.80 19.97
CA ASP A 222 -22.22 3.81 20.08
C ASP A 222 -21.62 2.41 20.32
N GLU A 223 -21.75 1.93 21.54
CA GLU A 223 -21.22 0.61 21.94
C GLU A 223 -21.86 -0.56 21.20
N HIS A 224 -23.17 -0.45 20.94
CA HIS A 224 -23.88 -1.53 20.26
C HIS A 224 -23.51 -1.58 18.78
N ALA A 225 -23.49 -0.43 18.10
CA ALA A 225 -23.12 -0.35 16.68
C ALA A 225 -21.65 -0.76 16.47
N SER A 226 -20.71 -0.27 17.29
CA SER A 226 -19.29 -0.61 17.19
C SER A 226 -19.01 -2.09 17.44
N ARG A 227 -19.71 -2.71 18.41
CA ARG A 227 -19.61 -4.16 18.65
C ARG A 227 -20.19 -4.99 17.50
N ASN A 228 -21.28 -4.52 16.89
CA ASN A 228 -21.85 -5.17 15.71
C ASN A 228 -20.90 -5.07 14.50
N LEU A 229 -20.25 -3.92 14.31
CA LEU A 229 -19.21 -3.77 13.29
C LEU A 229 -18.06 -4.76 13.52
N ALA A 230 -17.52 -4.83 14.74
CA ALA A 230 -16.43 -5.76 15.06
C ALA A 230 -16.83 -7.23 14.80
N ARG A 231 -18.07 -7.60 15.11
CA ARG A 231 -18.62 -8.95 14.82
C ARG A 231 -18.72 -9.20 13.32
N THR A 232 -19.18 -8.22 12.55
CA THR A 232 -19.27 -8.29 11.08
C THR A 232 -17.87 -8.48 10.48
N VAL A 233 -16.92 -7.65 10.89
CA VAL A 233 -15.52 -7.73 10.45
C VAL A 233 -14.92 -9.11 10.75
N LYS A 234 -15.09 -9.62 11.98
CA LYS A 234 -14.63 -10.99 12.35
C LYS A 234 -15.28 -12.06 11.49
N GLY A 235 -16.59 -11.98 11.26
CA GLY A 235 -17.33 -12.94 10.44
C GLY A 235 -16.83 -12.99 8.99
N HIS A 236 -16.35 -11.88 8.47
CA HIS A 236 -15.79 -11.76 7.11
C HIS A 236 -14.27 -11.97 7.07
N LYS A 237 -13.61 -12.30 8.18
CA LYS A 237 -12.15 -12.39 8.30
C LYS A 237 -11.47 -11.10 7.82
N GLY A 238 -12.03 -9.98 8.23
CA GLY A 238 -11.55 -8.63 7.92
C GLY A 238 -10.66 -8.07 9.02
N ILE A 239 -10.31 -6.80 8.87
CA ILE A 239 -9.49 -6.00 9.77
C ILE A 239 -10.36 -4.85 10.30
N LEU A 240 -10.27 -4.54 11.59
CA LEU A 240 -11.02 -3.43 12.17
C LEU A 240 -10.29 -2.12 11.89
N GLY A 241 -10.97 -1.19 11.21
CA GLY A 241 -10.40 0.11 10.87
C GLY A 241 -11.14 1.26 11.52
N ALA A 242 -10.41 2.35 11.72
CA ALA A 242 -10.96 3.62 12.17
C ALA A 242 -10.17 4.79 11.54
N ALA A 243 -10.88 5.85 11.14
CA ALA A 243 -10.26 7.10 10.76
C ALA A 243 -10.12 8.00 11.99
N VAL A 244 -8.88 8.43 12.24
CA VAL A 244 -8.52 9.37 13.31
C VAL A 244 -8.03 10.65 12.64
N SER A 245 -8.95 11.56 12.40
CA SER A 245 -8.68 12.83 11.74
C SER A 245 -9.19 14.00 12.58
N CYS A 246 -8.70 15.19 12.29
CA CYS A 246 -9.15 16.38 12.99
C CYS A 246 -10.62 16.73 12.72
N SER A 247 -11.21 16.28 11.60
CA SER A 247 -12.63 16.48 11.30
C SER A 247 -13.55 15.73 12.29
N ASP A 248 -13.09 14.60 12.85
CA ASP A 248 -13.81 13.88 13.90
C ASP A 248 -13.89 14.66 15.20
N TYR A 249 -13.20 15.78 15.26
CA TYR A 249 -13.06 16.65 16.42
C TYR A 249 -14.02 17.84 16.40
N GLY A 250 -14.99 17.86 15.50
CA GLY A 250 -16.12 18.82 15.49
C GLY A 250 -15.81 20.22 14.96
N GLY A 251 -14.67 20.41 14.30
CA GLY A 251 -14.28 21.67 13.67
C GLY A 251 -14.50 21.66 12.17
N THR A 252 -15.06 22.71 11.62
CA THR A 252 -15.22 22.88 10.17
C THR A 252 -13.90 23.14 9.45
N ASP A 253 -12.84 23.51 10.16
CA ASP A 253 -11.49 23.71 9.67
C ASP A 253 -10.49 23.46 10.81
N PHE A 254 -10.03 22.22 10.93
CA PHE A 254 -8.82 21.84 11.68
C PHE A 254 -8.58 22.62 12.99
N ASP A 255 -9.57 22.73 13.86
CA ASP A 255 -9.32 23.24 15.20
C ASP A 255 -8.76 22.11 16.08
N PRO A 256 -7.47 22.12 16.39
CA PRO A 256 -6.84 21.12 17.24
C PRO A 256 -7.40 21.09 18.66
N HIS A 257 -8.14 22.14 19.06
CA HIS A 257 -8.74 22.28 20.38
C HIS A 257 -10.16 21.73 20.47
N THR A 258 -10.80 21.43 19.33
CA THR A 258 -12.08 20.69 19.27
C THR A 258 -11.88 19.20 19.14
N THR A 259 -10.71 18.70 19.50
CA THR A 259 -10.43 17.26 19.62
C THR A 259 -11.55 16.59 20.40
N CYS A 260 -11.79 15.31 20.18
CA CYS A 260 -12.64 14.49 21.04
C CYS A 260 -12.28 14.70 22.55
N GLY A 261 -11.32 15.58 22.84
CA GLY A 261 -10.87 15.95 24.16
C GLY A 261 -10.62 14.70 24.99
N ASP A 262 -11.26 14.65 26.17
CA ASP A 262 -11.19 13.45 27.01
C ASP A 262 -11.80 12.20 26.38
N GLU A 263 -12.67 12.33 25.37
CA GLU A 263 -13.28 11.19 24.67
C GLU A 263 -12.31 10.47 23.72
N LEU A 264 -11.31 11.15 23.14
CA LEU A 264 -10.35 10.55 22.21
C LEU A 264 -9.72 9.27 22.79
N HIS A 265 -9.23 9.36 24.02
CA HIS A 265 -8.60 8.21 24.68
C HIS A 265 -9.61 7.09 24.95
N THR A 266 -10.82 7.44 25.37
CA THR A 266 -11.89 6.47 25.62
C THR A 266 -12.30 5.75 24.34
N LEU A 267 -12.43 6.47 23.22
CA LEU A 267 -12.81 5.91 21.94
C LEU A 267 -11.69 5.03 21.36
N LEU A 268 -10.44 5.46 21.44
CA LEU A 268 -9.31 4.62 21.04
C LEU A 268 -9.24 3.34 21.89
N ASP A 269 -9.36 3.46 23.22
CA ASP A 269 -9.39 2.29 24.10
C ASP A 269 -10.52 1.32 23.73
N ARG A 270 -11.69 1.83 23.35
CA ARG A 270 -12.80 0.99 22.86
C ARG A 270 -12.45 0.26 21.57
N VAL A 271 -11.80 0.93 20.59
CA VAL A 271 -11.34 0.27 19.37
C VAL A 271 -10.38 -0.87 19.71
N PHE A 272 -9.38 -0.61 20.57
CA PHE A 272 -8.41 -1.62 20.98
C PHE A 272 -9.07 -2.77 21.76
N GLN A 273 -10.00 -2.49 22.66
CA GLN A 273 -10.72 -3.50 23.42
C GLN A 273 -11.58 -4.39 22.52
N LEU A 274 -12.29 -3.82 21.54
CA LEU A 274 -13.02 -4.58 20.53
C LEU A 274 -12.07 -5.44 19.69
N ALA A 275 -10.93 -4.92 19.28
CA ALA A 275 -9.93 -5.67 18.54
C ALA A 275 -9.38 -6.86 19.35
N ILE A 276 -9.13 -6.69 20.65
CA ILE A 276 -8.72 -7.75 21.57
C ILE A 276 -9.84 -8.79 21.73
N GLU A 277 -11.07 -8.35 22.02
CA GLU A 277 -12.20 -9.24 22.25
C GLU A 277 -12.52 -10.12 21.03
N PHE A 278 -12.46 -9.55 19.84
CA PHE A 278 -12.77 -10.25 18.59
C PHE A 278 -11.51 -10.81 17.88
N GLU A 279 -10.34 -10.69 18.48
CA GLU A 279 -9.05 -11.11 17.88
C GLU A 279 -8.89 -10.57 16.45
N LEU A 280 -8.97 -9.26 16.29
CA LEU A 280 -8.85 -8.54 15.03
C LEU A 280 -7.55 -7.76 14.98
N ASP A 281 -6.94 -7.66 13.81
CA ASP A 281 -5.91 -6.67 13.51
C ASP A 281 -6.54 -5.28 13.33
N LEU A 282 -5.72 -4.24 13.41
CA LEU A 282 -6.13 -2.85 13.32
C LEU A 282 -5.48 -2.13 12.13
N ASP A 283 -6.25 -1.26 11.47
CA ASP A 283 -5.77 -0.43 10.38
C ASP A 283 -6.43 0.96 10.45
N PHE A 284 -5.61 2.00 10.61
CA PHE A 284 -6.07 3.36 10.86
C PHE A 284 -5.73 4.30 9.70
N HIS A 285 -6.66 5.19 9.34
CA HIS A 285 -6.33 6.45 8.69
C HIS A 285 -5.93 7.45 9.76
N VAL A 286 -4.78 8.08 9.63
CA VAL A 286 -4.21 8.89 10.71
C VAL A 286 -3.64 10.19 10.18
N ASP A 287 -4.07 11.30 10.76
CA ASP A 287 -3.44 12.60 10.54
C ASP A 287 -3.23 12.94 9.08
N GLU A 288 -4.24 12.71 8.23
CA GLU A 288 -4.21 13.04 6.80
C GLU A 288 -4.34 14.54 6.58
N ASN A 289 -3.43 15.28 7.17
CA ASN A 289 -3.42 16.75 7.13
C ASN A 289 -2.00 17.30 7.35
N GLY A 290 -1.83 18.60 7.16
CA GLY A 290 -0.57 19.31 7.41
C GLY A 290 -0.55 20.12 8.70
N ASN A 291 -1.38 19.77 9.68
CA ASN A 291 -1.48 20.48 10.95
C ASN A 291 -0.44 19.95 11.95
N GLU A 292 0.37 20.86 12.52
CA GLU A 292 1.39 20.54 13.51
C GLU A 292 0.83 20.07 14.86
N GLU A 293 -0.44 20.42 15.15
CA GLU A 293 -1.11 19.98 16.38
C GLU A 293 -1.69 18.57 16.27
N SER A 294 -1.80 18.02 15.06
CA SER A 294 -2.29 16.65 14.86
C SER A 294 -1.24 15.64 15.30
N LYS A 295 -1.58 14.84 16.31
CA LYS A 295 -0.73 13.83 16.94
C LYS A 295 -1.46 12.49 17.09
N GLY A 296 -2.36 12.17 16.17
CA GLY A 296 -3.17 10.93 16.18
C GLY A 296 -2.30 9.67 16.27
N LEU A 297 -1.18 9.63 15.53
CA LEU A 297 -0.24 8.52 15.60
C LEU A 297 0.32 8.30 17.01
N LEU A 298 0.61 9.38 17.77
CA LEU A 298 1.07 9.28 19.16
C LEU A 298 -0.05 8.73 20.06
N HIS A 299 -1.29 9.19 19.87
CA HIS A 299 -2.43 8.74 20.67
C HIS A 299 -2.76 7.27 20.42
N ILE A 300 -2.71 6.81 19.15
CA ILE A 300 -2.88 5.40 18.78
C ILE A 300 -1.75 4.55 19.40
N SER A 301 -0.49 4.99 19.27
CA SER A 301 0.66 4.30 19.85
C SER A 301 0.52 4.12 21.36
N ASN A 302 0.14 5.18 22.06
CA ASN A 302 -0.07 5.13 23.51
C ASN A 302 -1.27 4.25 23.89
N ALA A 303 -2.35 4.24 23.10
CA ALA A 303 -3.49 3.36 23.31
C ALA A 303 -3.11 1.88 23.11
N ALA A 304 -2.33 1.57 22.09
CA ALA A 304 -1.80 0.23 21.86
C ALA A 304 -0.96 -0.28 23.05
N ILE A 305 -0.06 0.56 23.55
CA ILE A 305 0.80 0.25 24.70
C ILE A 305 -0.05 0.07 25.97
N ARG A 306 -0.98 1.00 26.24
CA ARG A 306 -1.85 1.00 27.42
C ARG A 306 -2.75 -0.22 27.47
N ASN A 307 -3.30 -0.66 26.31
CA ASN A 307 -4.13 -1.85 26.19
C ASN A 307 -3.33 -3.14 26.03
N ASN A 308 -1.99 -3.08 26.03
CA ASN A 308 -1.10 -4.23 25.82
C ASN A 308 -1.47 -5.03 24.56
N TYR A 309 -1.88 -4.33 23.50
CA TYR A 309 -2.34 -4.94 22.25
C TYR A 309 -1.22 -5.72 21.56
N LYS A 310 -1.54 -6.90 20.97
CA LYS A 310 -0.55 -7.81 20.37
C LYS A 310 -0.81 -8.10 18.89
N GLY A 311 -1.96 -7.67 18.35
CA GLY A 311 -2.26 -7.79 16.93
C GLY A 311 -1.42 -6.83 16.08
N GLN A 312 -1.55 -6.96 14.76
CA GLN A 312 -0.93 -6.03 13.82
C GLN A 312 -1.62 -4.68 13.87
N ILE A 313 -0.83 -3.61 13.78
CA ILE A 313 -1.33 -2.23 13.67
C ILE A 313 -0.72 -1.59 12.43
N VAL A 314 -1.59 -1.11 11.56
CA VAL A 314 -1.21 -0.33 10.38
C VAL A 314 -1.77 1.09 10.52
N CYS A 315 -0.97 2.10 10.19
CA CYS A 315 -1.36 3.51 10.20
C CYS A 315 -1.08 4.13 8.84
N GLY A 316 -2.13 4.46 8.10
CA GLY A 316 -2.07 5.13 6.81
C GLY A 316 -1.92 6.64 6.95
N HIS A 317 -1.38 7.29 5.91
CA HIS A 317 -1.16 8.73 5.75
C HIS A 317 -0.08 9.32 6.66
N CYS A 318 -0.37 9.58 7.92
CA CYS A 318 0.54 10.19 8.87
C CYS A 318 1.20 11.50 8.35
N CYS A 319 0.46 12.28 7.54
CA CYS A 319 0.99 13.46 6.83
C CYS A 319 1.46 14.55 7.77
N SER A 320 0.82 14.70 8.95
CA SER A 320 1.16 15.71 9.95
C SER A 320 2.58 15.55 10.51
N LEU A 321 3.21 14.37 10.37
CA LEU A 321 4.61 14.17 10.77
C LEU A 321 5.56 15.16 10.07
N ALA A 322 5.25 15.57 8.83
CA ALA A 322 6.04 16.55 8.10
C ALA A 322 5.91 17.99 8.63
N ALA A 323 4.94 18.24 9.49
CA ALA A 323 4.72 19.55 10.14
C ALA A 323 5.24 19.59 11.59
N GLN A 324 5.64 18.45 12.17
CA GLN A 324 6.09 18.37 13.56
C GLN A 324 7.47 19.01 13.76
N THR A 325 7.71 19.52 14.95
CA THR A 325 9.08 19.87 15.37
C THR A 325 9.93 18.60 15.50
N ALA A 326 11.25 18.72 15.41
CA ALA A 326 12.15 17.58 15.56
C ALA A 326 11.96 16.82 16.87
N GLU A 327 11.66 17.55 17.95
CA GLU A 327 11.42 17.02 19.29
C GLU A 327 10.13 16.20 19.35
N ASN A 328 9.02 16.76 18.85
CA ASN A 328 7.74 16.07 18.78
C ASN A 328 7.83 14.84 17.86
N LEU A 329 8.47 14.98 16.69
CA LEU A 329 8.68 13.89 15.76
C LEU A 329 9.38 12.70 16.42
N GLN A 330 10.46 12.96 17.17
CA GLN A 330 11.19 11.90 17.87
C GLN A 330 10.29 11.18 18.89
N ILE A 331 9.52 11.91 19.68
CA ILE A 331 8.59 11.34 20.66
C ILE A 331 7.55 10.46 19.98
N ILE A 332 6.96 10.94 18.88
CA ILE A 332 5.93 10.21 18.12
C ILE A 332 6.50 8.93 17.53
N LEU A 333 7.64 9.01 16.86
CA LEU A 333 8.26 7.84 16.20
C LEU A 333 8.72 6.80 17.22
N GLN A 334 9.29 7.19 18.34
CA GLN A 334 9.65 6.25 19.41
C GLN A 334 8.41 5.56 20.02
N ALA A 335 7.29 6.26 20.15
CA ALA A 335 6.05 5.64 20.60
C ALA A 335 5.51 4.64 19.56
N ALA A 336 5.52 5.00 18.28
CA ALA A 336 5.09 4.13 17.18
C ALA A 336 5.95 2.86 17.06
N ASN A 337 7.28 2.99 17.21
CA ASN A 337 8.20 1.84 17.25
C ASN A 337 7.87 0.90 18.43
N ARG A 338 7.71 1.45 19.65
CA ARG A 338 7.34 0.65 20.84
C ARG A 338 5.99 -0.05 20.70
N ALA A 339 5.06 0.54 19.97
CA ALA A 339 3.75 -0.03 19.69
C ALA A 339 3.78 -1.02 18.50
N ASN A 340 4.94 -1.24 17.87
CA ASN A 340 5.11 -2.11 16.71
C ASN A 340 4.17 -1.75 15.54
N ILE A 341 4.03 -0.45 15.26
CA ILE A 341 3.19 0.06 14.17
C ILE A 341 3.91 -0.04 12.83
N THR A 342 3.19 -0.41 11.78
CA THR A 342 3.60 -0.24 10.38
C THR A 342 2.97 1.04 9.82
N ILE A 343 3.76 1.89 9.18
CA ILE A 343 3.28 3.13 8.56
C ILE A 343 3.12 2.92 7.06
N VAL A 344 1.99 3.39 6.51
CA VAL A 344 1.73 3.39 5.06
C VAL A 344 1.70 4.82 4.55
N SER A 345 2.59 5.14 3.62
CA SER A 345 2.56 6.42 2.92
C SER A 345 1.79 6.28 1.60
N LEU A 346 1.01 7.30 1.28
CA LEU A 346 0.05 7.35 0.19
C LEU A 346 0.34 8.57 -0.70
N PRO A 347 1.51 8.58 -1.37
CA PRO A 347 2.10 9.79 -1.92
C PRO A 347 1.30 10.41 -3.07
N LEU A 348 0.57 9.60 -3.84
CA LEU A 348 -0.25 10.09 -4.96
C LEU A 348 -1.41 10.93 -4.45
N VAL A 349 -2.22 10.33 -3.57
CA VAL A 349 -3.43 10.95 -3.03
C VAL A 349 -3.09 12.12 -2.12
N ASN A 350 -2.16 11.91 -1.18
CA ASN A 350 -1.81 12.95 -0.22
C ASN A 350 -1.17 14.18 -0.90
N GLN A 351 -0.34 14.00 -1.93
CA GLN A 351 0.20 15.14 -2.69
C GLN A 351 -0.90 15.89 -3.44
N TRP A 352 -1.91 15.18 -3.94
CA TRP A 352 -3.00 15.79 -4.69
C TRP A 352 -4.00 16.50 -3.76
N LEU A 353 -4.35 15.87 -2.64
CA LEU A 353 -5.39 16.35 -1.72
C LEU A 353 -4.88 17.41 -0.72
N GLN A 354 -3.61 17.31 -0.30
CA GLN A 354 -3.05 18.17 0.73
C GLN A 354 -2.67 19.57 0.21
N ASN A 355 -2.90 20.58 1.08
CA ASN A 355 -2.49 21.98 0.84
C ASN A 355 -3.02 22.54 -0.51
N ARG A 356 -4.20 22.09 -0.95
CA ARG A 356 -4.88 22.66 -2.12
C ARG A 356 -5.45 24.02 -1.73
N CYS A 357 -5.24 25.02 -2.59
CA CYS A 357 -5.83 26.34 -2.42
C CYS A 357 -7.19 26.36 -3.09
N GLU A 358 -8.14 27.04 -2.48
CA GLU A 358 -9.42 27.33 -3.12
C GLU A 358 -9.19 27.94 -4.51
N PHE A 359 -9.96 27.48 -5.48
CA PHE A 359 -9.96 27.97 -6.87
C PHE A 359 -8.61 27.85 -7.62
N GLY A 360 -7.64 27.08 -7.08
CA GLY A 360 -6.37 26.86 -7.77
C GLY A 360 -5.47 28.07 -7.89
N GLU A 361 -5.66 29.09 -7.07
CA GLU A 361 -4.94 30.35 -7.16
C GLU A 361 -3.44 30.27 -6.86
N LYS A 362 -3.02 29.26 -6.07
CA LYS A 362 -1.63 29.11 -5.65
C LYS A 362 -1.15 27.68 -5.78
N THR A 363 0.13 27.52 -6.10
CA THR A 363 0.79 26.22 -6.09
C THR A 363 0.95 25.72 -4.65
N PRO A 364 0.57 24.48 -4.32
CA PRO A 364 0.78 23.90 -3.01
C PRO A 364 2.27 23.90 -2.61
N ARG A 365 2.57 24.28 -1.39
CA ARG A 365 3.94 24.32 -0.86
C ARG A 365 4.33 23.05 -0.13
N ARG A 366 3.37 22.36 0.49
CA ARG A 366 3.60 21.10 1.22
C ARG A 366 3.40 19.92 0.27
N ARG A 367 4.19 18.87 0.49
CA ARG A 367 4.15 17.65 -0.34
C ARG A 367 3.10 16.63 0.12
N GLY A 368 2.57 16.78 1.35
CA GLY A 368 1.55 15.87 1.89
C GLY A 368 2.04 14.46 2.22
N VAL A 369 3.34 14.19 2.20
CA VAL A 369 3.93 12.90 2.56
C VAL A 369 4.61 12.97 3.90
N PRO A 370 4.55 11.89 4.73
CA PRO A 370 5.29 11.82 5.97
C PRO A 370 6.81 11.78 5.75
N LEU A 371 7.58 11.94 6.80
CA LEU A 371 9.04 11.98 6.77
C LEU A 371 9.62 10.56 6.69
N LEU A 372 9.60 9.94 5.50
CA LEU A 372 9.90 8.52 5.29
C LEU A 372 11.30 8.13 5.75
N LYS A 373 12.29 8.99 5.58
CA LYS A 373 13.69 8.68 5.96
C LYS A 373 13.87 8.69 7.48
N GLU A 374 13.21 9.62 8.16
CA GLU A 374 13.20 9.71 9.62
C GLU A 374 12.48 8.50 10.22
N ILE A 375 11.35 8.12 9.64
CA ILE A 375 10.61 6.89 10.03
C ILE A 375 11.50 5.65 9.86
N ALA A 376 12.21 5.54 8.72
CA ALA A 376 13.13 4.43 8.47
C ALA A 376 14.30 4.39 9.47
N THR A 377 14.82 5.56 9.88
CA THR A 377 15.90 5.66 10.87
C THR A 377 15.48 5.10 12.23
N GLU A 378 14.21 5.24 12.59
CA GLU A 378 13.64 4.64 13.81
C GLU A 378 13.27 3.16 13.65
N ASN A 379 13.65 2.50 12.54
CA ASN A 379 13.34 1.11 12.22
C ASN A 379 11.84 0.77 12.22
N ILE A 380 10.99 1.73 11.93
CA ILE A 380 9.56 1.52 11.75
C ILE A 380 9.32 0.96 10.35
N PRO A 381 8.58 -0.16 10.20
CA PRO A 381 8.25 -0.69 8.89
C PRO A 381 7.43 0.32 8.06
N ILE A 382 7.84 0.52 6.78
CA ILE A 382 7.19 1.46 5.86
C ILE A 382 6.63 0.71 4.67
N CYS A 383 5.37 1.00 4.34
CA CYS A 383 4.73 0.62 3.10
C CYS A 383 4.43 1.85 2.26
N LEU A 384 4.38 1.65 0.95
CA LEU A 384 3.84 2.60 -0.02
C LEU A 384 2.62 1.96 -0.65
N ALA A 385 1.54 2.72 -0.83
CA ALA A 385 0.30 2.20 -1.38
C ALA A 385 -0.40 3.20 -2.31
N SER A 386 -1.34 2.72 -3.10
CA SER A 386 -1.98 3.51 -4.15
C SER A 386 -3.11 4.41 -3.63
N ASP A 387 -3.84 3.96 -2.61
CA ASP A 387 -4.96 4.66 -2.00
C ASP A 387 -6.19 4.75 -2.92
N ASN A 388 -6.79 5.93 -3.05
CA ASN A 388 -7.99 6.21 -3.87
C ASN A 388 -7.70 6.16 -5.38
N ILE A 389 -8.75 5.88 -6.16
CA ILE A 389 -8.66 5.68 -7.60
C ILE A 389 -9.87 6.32 -8.26
N ARG A 390 -9.67 7.42 -9.00
CA ARG A 390 -10.71 8.10 -9.79
C ARG A 390 -12.01 8.31 -9.00
N ASP A 391 -11.88 8.78 -7.76
CA ASP A 391 -12.98 9.14 -6.88
C ASP A 391 -12.88 10.59 -6.38
N GLN A 392 -13.64 10.95 -5.35
CA GLN A 392 -13.71 12.31 -4.82
C GLN A 392 -12.43 12.72 -4.10
N PHE A 393 -11.68 11.76 -3.55
CA PHE A 393 -10.42 11.99 -2.82
C PHE A 393 -9.24 12.10 -3.78
N TYR A 394 -9.28 11.36 -4.90
CA TYR A 394 -8.26 11.40 -5.94
C TYR A 394 -8.84 11.09 -7.31
N GLY A 395 -8.95 12.10 -8.15
CA GLY A 395 -9.55 12.00 -9.50
C GLY A 395 -8.70 11.22 -10.52
N TYR A 396 -7.57 10.68 -10.13
CA TYR A 396 -6.63 9.95 -11.00
C TYR A 396 -6.31 8.58 -10.40
N GLY A 397 -5.20 7.98 -10.82
CA GLY A 397 -4.73 6.69 -10.32
C GLY A 397 -5.20 5.51 -11.16
N ASP A 398 -4.40 4.47 -11.14
CA ASP A 398 -4.61 3.27 -11.95
C ASP A 398 -4.11 1.98 -11.23
N LEU A 399 -3.93 2.01 -9.91
CA LEU A 399 -3.41 0.89 -9.10
C LEU A 399 -2.07 0.33 -9.62
N ASP A 400 -1.27 1.15 -10.30
CA ASP A 400 0.08 0.76 -10.73
C ASP A 400 1.10 1.01 -9.60
N MET A 401 1.46 -0.05 -8.88
CA MET A 401 2.42 0.04 -7.78
C MET A 401 3.83 0.47 -8.23
N LEU A 402 4.17 0.32 -9.51
CA LEU A 402 5.42 0.90 -10.03
C LEU A 402 5.32 2.42 -10.12
N GLU A 403 4.16 2.97 -10.49
CA GLU A 403 3.92 4.41 -10.49
C GLU A 403 4.00 4.98 -9.06
N VAL A 404 3.36 4.32 -8.10
CA VAL A 404 3.42 4.68 -6.68
C VAL A 404 4.87 4.72 -6.21
N PHE A 405 5.65 3.67 -6.47
CA PHE A 405 7.05 3.60 -6.07
C PHE A 405 7.89 4.70 -6.74
N ARG A 406 7.76 4.87 -8.05
CA ARG A 406 8.46 5.90 -8.83
C ARG A 406 8.21 7.30 -8.28
N LEU A 407 6.93 7.65 -8.03
CA LEU A 407 6.59 8.97 -7.49
C LEU A 407 7.09 9.16 -6.06
N SER A 408 7.02 8.12 -5.24
CA SER A 408 7.61 8.16 -3.88
C SER A 408 9.09 8.47 -3.90
N VAL A 409 9.83 7.85 -4.84
CA VAL A 409 11.26 8.14 -5.03
C VAL A 409 11.48 9.61 -5.34
N PHE A 410 10.68 10.20 -6.23
CA PHE A 410 10.84 11.60 -6.63
C PHE A 410 10.41 12.58 -5.52
N ILE A 411 9.31 12.31 -4.84
CA ILE A 411 8.75 13.19 -3.82
C ILE A 411 9.63 13.21 -2.57
N ALA A 412 10.08 12.04 -2.11
CA ALA A 412 10.81 11.88 -0.85
C ALA A 412 12.33 11.68 -1.05
N HIS A 413 12.82 11.79 -2.29
CA HIS A 413 14.24 11.62 -2.65
C HIS A 413 14.82 10.30 -2.11
N LEU A 414 14.10 9.21 -2.31
CA LEU A 414 14.46 7.89 -1.77
C LEU A 414 15.70 7.27 -2.47
N ASP A 415 16.15 7.85 -3.56
CA ASP A 415 17.38 7.51 -4.28
C ASP A 415 18.67 8.01 -3.57
N ARG A 416 18.54 8.64 -2.41
CA ARG A 416 19.68 9.18 -1.64
C ARG A 416 19.79 8.53 -0.26
N PRO A 417 20.97 7.96 0.08
CA PRO A 417 22.20 7.85 -0.72
C PRO A 417 22.11 6.82 -1.86
N SER A 418 21.21 5.86 -1.79
CA SER A 418 20.87 4.86 -2.80
C SER A 418 19.42 4.39 -2.59
N LEU A 419 18.85 3.65 -3.54
CA LEU A 419 17.51 3.05 -3.37
C LEU A 419 17.51 1.92 -2.34
N GLY A 420 18.62 1.18 -2.21
CA GLY A 420 18.82 0.22 -1.12
C GLY A 420 17.60 -0.65 -0.79
N ASP A 421 17.02 -0.44 0.39
CA ASP A 421 15.92 -1.23 0.93
C ASP A 421 14.52 -0.79 0.48
N TRP A 422 14.37 0.34 -0.22
CA TRP A 422 13.06 0.89 -0.58
C TRP A 422 12.17 0.00 -1.45
N PRO A 423 12.67 -0.92 -2.31
CA PRO A 423 11.81 -1.88 -3.00
C PRO A 423 10.96 -2.75 -2.06
N LYS A 424 11.38 -2.95 -0.80
CA LYS A 424 10.59 -3.66 0.21
C LYS A 424 9.24 -2.97 0.47
N ALA A 425 9.18 -1.64 0.35
CA ALA A 425 7.99 -0.86 0.68
C ALA A 425 6.77 -1.12 -0.23
N VAL A 426 6.98 -1.72 -1.41
CA VAL A 426 5.92 -2.13 -2.34
C VAL A 426 5.81 -3.65 -2.52
N THR A 427 6.62 -4.42 -1.79
CA THR A 427 6.69 -5.89 -1.91
C THR A 427 6.68 -6.57 -0.55
N THR A 428 7.83 -6.71 0.09
CA THR A 428 8.04 -7.51 1.31
C THR A 428 7.34 -6.92 2.53
N THR A 429 7.48 -5.61 2.76
CA THR A 429 6.93 -4.97 3.96
C THR A 429 5.39 -5.01 3.97
N PRO A 430 4.68 -4.62 2.89
CA PRO A 430 3.23 -4.77 2.85
C PRO A 430 2.80 -6.25 2.93
N ALA A 431 3.51 -7.18 2.30
CA ALA A 431 3.21 -8.60 2.44
C ALA A 431 3.29 -9.07 3.89
N GLN A 432 4.31 -8.63 4.66
CA GLN A 432 4.44 -8.94 6.07
C GLN A 432 3.31 -8.32 6.90
N ALA A 433 3.02 -7.04 6.71
CA ALA A 433 1.94 -6.34 7.41
C ALA A 433 0.54 -6.89 7.08
N MET A 434 0.38 -7.51 5.91
CA MET A 434 -0.82 -8.26 5.52
C MET A 434 -0.86 -9.70 6.04
N GLY A 435 0.16 -10.17 6.75
CA GLY A 435 0.27 -11.58 7.18
C GLY A 435 0.61 -12.56 6.05
N LEU A 436 1.01 -12.06 4.87
CA LEU A 436 1.29 -12.83 3.65
C LEU A 436 2.79 -13.02 3.39
N GLY A 437 3.67 -12.60 4.28
CA GLY A 437 5.13 -12.58 4.07
C GLY A 437 5.79 -13.93 3.80
N LYS A 438 5.07 -15.06 4.02
CA LYS A 438 5.53 -16.40 3.66
C LYS A 438 5.33 -16.74 2.17
N THR A 439 4.39 -16.07 1.51
CA THR A 439 3.90 -16.42 0.16
C THR A 439 4.02 -15.29 -0.84
N HIS A 440 4.09 -14.03 -0.41
CA HIS A 440 4.12 -12.83 -1.25
C HIS A 440 5.33 -11.94 -0.97
N GLY A 441 5.67 -11.10 -1.92
CA GLY A 441 6.64 -10.02 -1.75
C GLY A 441 8.12 -10.43 -1.80
N LEU A 442 8.43 -11.71 -2.05
CA LEU A 442 9.79 -12.25 -2.11
C LEU A 442 9.97 -13.18 -3.30
N LEU A 443 11.17 -13.17 -3.89
CA LEU A 443 11.65 -14.23 -4.76
C LEU A 443 12.41 -15.25 -3.89
N LYS A 444 11.85 -16.46 -3.78
CA LYS A 444 12.34 -17.50 -2.87
C LYS A 444 12.32 -18.85 -3.55
N GLU A 445 13.41 -19.61 -3.43
CA GLU A 445 13.44 -21.03 -3.85
C GLU A 445 12.34 -21.82 -3.13
N GLY A 446 11.57 -22.60 -3.89
CA GLY A 446 10.38 -23.34 -3.44
C GLY A 446 9.09 -22.49 -3.37
N GLY A 447 9.18 -21.16 -3.47
CA GLY A 447 8.03 -20.26 -3.53
C GLY A 447 7.35 -20.26 -4.90
N ALA A 448 6.16 -19.67 -4.99
CA ALA A 448 5.49 -19.45 -6.28
C ALA A 448 6.35 -18.57 -7.18
N ALA A 449 6.39 -18.90 -8.47
CA ALA A 449 7.06 -18.06 -9.46
C ALA A 449 6.12 -16.91 -9.86
N ASP A 450 6.05 -15.90 -8.97
CA ASP A 450 5.21 -14.71 -9.07
C ASP A 450 6.11 -13.47 -9.12
N PHE A 451 6.32 -12.92 -10.31
CA PHE A 451 7.19 -11.76 -10.50
C PHE A 451 6.86 -10.97 -11.76
N VAL A 452 7.38 -9.75 -11.80
CA VAL A 452 7.23 -8.80 -12.90
C VAL A 452 8.60 -8.49 -13.47
N LEU A 453 8.74 -8.63 -14.79
CA LEU A 453 9.94 -8.29 -15.54
C LEU A 453 9.74 -6.98 -16.27
N PHE A 454 10.69 -6.08 -16.14
CA PHE A 454 10.72 -4.77 -16.77
C PHE A 454 11.87 -4.69 -17.77
N ARG A 455 11.70 -3.84 -18.78
CA ARG A 455 12.76 -3.60 -19.77
C ARG A 455 13.90 -2.72 -19.22
N GLY A 456 13.62 -1.84 -18.25
CA GLY A 456 14.64 -1.07 -17.56
C GLY A 456 15.60 -1.98 -16.80
N ARG A 457 16.91 -1.73 -16.91
CA ARG A 457 17.98 -2.58 -16.35
C ARG A 457 18.53 -2.08 -15.03
N GLN A 458 18.30 -0.80 -14.75
CA GLN A 458 18.68 -0.09 -13.53
C GLN A 458 17.52 0.80 -13.11
N TYR A 459 17.51 1.27 -11.88
CA TYR A 459 16.43 2.13 -11.40
C TYR A 459 16.26 3.41 -12.22
N SER A 460 17.35 4.01 -12.73
CA SER A 460 17.27 5.17 -13.62
C SER A 460 16.52 4.88 -14.92
N GLU A 461 16.69 3.70 -15.51
CA GLU A 461 15.95 3.26 -16.69
C GLU A 461 14.52 2.84 -16.31
N LEU A 462 14.33 2.15 -15.18
CA LEU A 462 13.04 1.71 -14.68
C LEU A 462 12.10 2.90 -14.45
N PHE A 463 12.58 3.96 -13.79
CA PHE A 463 11.77 5.13 -13.46
C PHE A 463 11.73 6.21 -14.55
N SER A 464 12.52 6.08 -15.64
CA SER A 464 12.50 7.05 -16.72
C SER A 464 11.23 7.03 -17.56
N ARG A 465 10.47 5.94 -17.53
CA ARG A 465 9.24 5.74 -18.31
C ARG A 465 8.27 4.79 -17.61
N SER A 466 7.02 4.74 -18.05
CA SER A 466 5.93 4.01 -17.38
C SER A 466 6.00 2.50 -17.48
N GLN A 467 6.91 1.88 -18.27
CA GLN A 467 7.10 0.43 -18.39
C GLN A 467 5.80 -0.35 -18.70
N HIS A 468 4.99 0.15 -19.63
CA HIS A 468 3.71 -0.51 -20.01
C HIS A 468 3.90 -1.85 -20.71
N ASP A 469 5.13 -2.16 -21.16
CA ASP A 469 5.53 -3.38 -21.82
C ASP A 469 6.14 -4.42 -20.86
N ARG A 470 5.83 -4.28 -19.54
CA ARG A 470 6.23 -5.25 -18.51
C ARG A 470 5.64 -6.63 -18.78
N LEU A 471 6.37 -7.68 -18.38
CA LEU A 471 5.90 -9.05 -18.43
C LEU A 471 5.59 -9.53 -17.02
N ILE A 472 4.41 -10.14 -16.85
CA ILE A 472 3.94 -10.60 -15.54
C ILE A 472 3.88 -12.12 -15.56
N ILE A 473 4.55 -12.74 -14.61
CA ILE A 473 4.55 -14.18 -14.39
C ILE A 473 3.77 -14.46 -13.10
N ARG A 474 2.80 -15.36 -13.17
CA ARG A 474 2.01 -15.80 -12.03
C ARG A 474 1.96 -17.32 -11.99
N ASN A 475 2.35 -17.91 -10.85
CA ASN A 475 2.49 -19.36 -10.71
C ASN A 475 3.30 -19.98 -11.89
N GLY A 476 4.37 -19.32 -12.28
CA GLY A 476 5.23 -19.73 -13.37
C GLY A 476 4.64 -19.56 -14.78
N GLN A 477 3.44 -19.02 -14.90
CA GLN A 477 2.79 -18.79 -16.18
C GLN A 477 2.81 -17.30 -16.54
N TRP A 478 3.16 -17.00 -17.77
CA TRP A 478 2.98 -15.66 -18.30
C TRP A 478 1.49 -15.34 -18.41
N ILE A 479 1.08 -14.20 -17.88
CA ILE A 479 -0.27 -13.70 -18.02
C ILE A 479 -0.33 -12.60 -19.08
N ALA A 480 -1.18 -12.76 -20.08
CA ALA A 480 -1.47 -11.75 -21.09
C ALA A 480 -2.55 -10.78 -20.60
N ALA A 481 -2.42 -10.30 -19.34
CA ALA A 481 -3.37 -9.35 -18.79
C ALA A 481 -3.13 -7.97 -19.42
N THR A 482 -4.21 -7.35 -19.87
CA THR A 482 -4.24 -5.96 -20.32
C THR A 482 -5.12 -5.17 -19.38
N VAL A 483 -4.78 -3.90 -19.16
CA VAL A 483 -5.69 -3.01 -18.42
C VAL A 483 -7.05 -2.98 -19.11
N PRO A 484 -8.17 -3.01 -18.35
CA PRO A 484 -9.49 -3.00 -18.93
C PRO A 484 -9.75 -1.67 -19.63
N HIS A 485 -10.60 -1.68 -20.62
CA HIS A 485 -11.01 -0.46 -21.33
C HIS A 485 -12.09 0.26 -20.52
N TYR A 486 -12.02 1.60 -20.45
CA TYR A 486 -12.95 2.41 -19.66
C TYR A 486 -14.42 2.28 -20.10
N ASP A 487 -14.72 1.82 -21.32
CA ASP A 487 -16.08 1.51 -21.77
C ASP A 487 -16.76 0.39 -20.95
N GLU A 488 -16.01 -0.44 -20.26
CA GLU A 488 -16.57 -1.39 -19.29
C GLU A 488 -17.34 -0.68 -18.15
N LEU A 489 -17.05 0.61 -17.89
CA LEU A 489 -17.72 1.44 -16.89
C LEU A 489 -18.92 2.23 -17.45
N ASP A 490 -19.18 2.20 -18.76
CA ASP A 490 -20.29 2.92 -19.39
C ASP A 490 -21.67 2.62 -18.76
N PRO A 491 -21.99 1.39 -18.33
CA PRO A 491 -23.26 1.11 -17.65
C PRO A 491 -23.52 1.99 -16.42
N ILE A 492 -22.44 2.39 -15.71
CA ILE A 492 -22.52 3.28 -14.54
C ILE A 492 -22.68 4.74 -14.97
N LEU A 493 -21.85 5.17 -15.93
CA LEU A 493 -21.78 6.57 -16.36
C LEU A 493 -23.05 6.99 -17.11
N ASN A 494 -23.60 6.11 -17.95
CA ASN A 494 -24.78 6.39 -18.80
C ASN A 494 -26.08 6.47 -18.00
N GLN A 495 -26.22 5.75 -16.89
CA GLN A 495 -27.40 5.85 -16.02
C GLN A 495 -27.56 7.27 -15.43
N HIS A 496 -26.45 7.99 -15.23
CA HIS A 496 -26.42 9.32 -14.63
C HIS A 496 -26.44 10.48 -15.65
N ALA A 497 -26.06 10.23 -16.90
CA ALA A 497 -26.18 11.24 -17.97
C ALA A 497 -27.64 11.63 -18.22
N LEU A 498 -28.58 10.71 -17.98
CA LEU A 498 -30.02 10.94 -18.12
C LEU A 498 -30.61 11.83 -17.01
N THR A 499 -29.95 11.93 -15.85
CA THR A 499 -30.41 12.76 -14.73
C THR A 499 -29.85 14.19 -14.76
N LYS A 500 -28.83 14.49 -15.55
CA LYS A 500 -28.23 15.82 -15.70
C LYS A 500 -29.07 16.81 -16.53
N THR A 501 -30.25 16.41 -17.02
CA THR A 501 -31.15 17.29 -17.79
C THR A 501 -32.12 18.13 -16.94
N GLN A 502 -32.05 18.06 -15.60
CA GLN A 502 -32.76 19.02 -14.76
C GLN A 502 -31.86 20.22 -14.47
N PRO A 503 -32.18 21.44 -14.92
CA PRO A 503 -31.44 22.62 -14.54
C PRO A 503 -31.53 22.79 -13.02
N LEU A 504 -30.40 23.03 -12.36
CA LEU A 504 -30.36 23.49 -10.97
C LEU A 504 -31.28 24.73 -10.90
N VAL A 505 -32.41 24.60 -10.23
CA VAL A 505 -33.25 25.76 -9.89
C VAL A 505 -32.41 26.56 -8.88
N GLU A 506 -31.75 27.61 -9.37
CA GLU A 506 -31.15 28.61 -8.50
C GLU A 506 -32.23 29.19 -7.59
N ASN A 507 -32.18 28.86 -6.32
CA ASN A 507 -32.98 29.55 -5.31
C ASN A 507 -32.45 30.99 -5.20
N ASN A 508 -33.07 31.91 -5.91
CA ASN A 508 -32.73 33.33 -5.95
C ASN A 508 -32.96 34.10 -4.62
N ASN A 509 -33.10 33.41 -3.49
CA ASN A 509 -33.38 34.07 -2.21
C ASN A 509 -32.13 34.55 -1.42
N ASP A 510 -30.92 34.26 -1.90
CA ASP A 510 -29.70 34.70 -1.17
C ASP A 510 -29.04 35.97 -1.73
N LYS A 511 -29.59 36.58 -2.75
CA LYS A 511 -29.02 37.84 -3.33
C LYS A 511 -29.46 39.14 -2.67
N GLU A 512 -30.41 39.12 -1.73
CA GLU A 512 -30.90 40.37 -1.11
C GLU A 512 -30.23 40.76 0.19
N ASN A 513 -29.42 39.92 0.83
CA ASN A 513 -28.79 40.21 2.10
C ASN A 513 -27.30 40.65 2.06
N ARG A 514 -26.74 40.96 0.88
CA ARG A 514 -25.37 41.47 0.76
C ARG A 514 -25.25 42.95 0.32
N LYS A 515 -26.30 43.75 0.52
CA LYS A 515 -26.19 45.21 0.36
C LYS A 515 -26.67 45.90 1.62
N THR A 516 -25.84 45.93 2.63
CA THR A 516 -25.75 46.99 3.67
C THR A 516 -24.74 46.53 4.71
N THR A 517 -23.48 46.89 4.56
CA THR A 517 -22.68 47.60 5.57
C THR A 517 -21.34 47.97 4.91
N VAL A 518 -21.10 49.25 4.89
CA VAL A 518 -19.88 49.95 4.48
C VAL A 518 -18.77 49.67 5.47
#